data_20ada3243bdd2314fe76f4eb56425bc7
#
_entry.id   20ada3243bdd2314fe76f4eb56425bc7
#
_cell.length_a   1.000
_cell.length_b   1.000
_cell.length_c   1.000
_cell.angle_alpha   90.00
_cell.angle_beta   90.00
_cell.angle_gamma   90.00
#
_symmetry.space_group_name_H-M   'P 1'
#
loop_
_entity.id
_entity.type
_entity.pdbx_description
1 polymer ?
#
loop_
_entity_poly.entity_id
_entity_poly.type
_entity_poly.pdbx_seq_one_letter_code
_entity_poly.pdbx_strand_id
1 'polypeptide(L)'
;MQMKSKHFAEPFSKNSFYRFLNDSRINWLRFTTLLALTVIRDFFDPLTSKDRKDVLIIDDSLYERAGYKKTQLASRVFDHVSMKFKKGFRLLKLGWSDGNSFVPVNSCLLASSHEGNQIGNFAELDRRSLAGKRRTMALTKAPDVILKLLRYAIKVGHNARYVLFDSWFSTPHTLVKIKEMGLDTIAMVKLCSRISYEYEGKRMNVKQIYARNKKRRGRSKYLLAIDVKVGKGTADEPSVPARIVCVRNRVNRKEWLALISTDTSLSAEGSGRAYHRRNLLCSYPRNGGRYVPAFSVHPYRSDDGKHPADAAYIRRDGE
;
A
#
# COMPACT_ATOMS: atom_id res chain seq x y z
N MET A 1 16.03 -12.10 -20.60
CA MET A 1 17.13 -11.44 -21.34
C MET A 1 18.51 -11.99 -20.96
N GLN A 2 18.82 -12.21 -19.70
CA GLN A 2 20.10 -12.79 -19.23
C GLN A 2 20.33 -14.25 -19.66
N MET A 3 19.29 -15.03 -19.92
CA MET A 3 19.40 -16.43 -20.42
C MET A 3 20.00 -16.55 -21.83
N LYS A 4 20.19 -15.45 -22.54
CA LYS A 4 20.88 -15.43 -23.86
C LYS A 4 22.35 -15.01 -23.76
N SER A 5 22.82 -14.60 -22.58
CA SER A 5 24.21 -14.25 -22.39
C SER A 5 25.06 -15.54 -22.19
N LYS A 6 26.15 -15.68 -22.91
CA LYS A 6 27.08 -16.78 -22.78
C LYS A 6 27.75 -16.91 -21.37
N HIS A 7 27.45 -15.97 -20.46
CA HIS A 7 27.93 -15.97 -19.08
C HIS A 7 27.18 -16.92 -18.13
N PHE A 8 25.99 -17.42 -18.53
CA PHE A 8 25.26 -18.42 -17.78
C PHE A 8 25.15 -19.71 -18.59
N ALA A 9 26.19 -20.54 -18.52
CA ALA A 9 26.15 -21.91 -19.03
C ALA A 9 25.34 -22.80 -18.06
N GLU A 10 24.05 -22.53 -17.91
CA GLU A 10 23.18 -23.33 -17.04
C GLU A 10 22.73 -24.60 -17.75
N PRO A 11 22.77 -25.75 -17.10
CA PRO A 11 22.47 -27.06 -17.71
C PRO A 11 20.95 -27.29 -17.96
N PHE A 12 20.10 -26.28 -17.75
CA PHE A 12 18.66 -26.43 -17.92
C PHE A 12 18.07 -25.58 -19.06
N SER A 13 17.09 -26.12 -19.73
CA SER A 13 16.44 -25.48 -20.88
C SER A 13 15.50 -24.34 -20.43
N LYS A 14 15.19 -23.42 -21.36
CA LYS A 14 14.15 -22.40 -21.19
C LYS A 14 12.80 -23.00 -20.73
N ASN A 15 12.44 -24.18 -21.25
CA ASN A 15 11.19 -24.84 -20.89
C ASN A 15 11.21 -25.36 -19.44
N SER A 16 12.35 -25.80 -18.93
CA SER A 16 12.51 -26.21 -17.52
C SER A 16 12.27 -25.03 -16.59
N PHE A 17 12.79 -23.85 -16.95
CA PHE A 17 12.56 -22.61 -16.22
C PHE A 17 11.08 -22.21 -16.19
N TYR A 18 10.38 -22.26 -17.33
CA TYR A 18 8.96 -21.96 -17.38
C TYR A 18 8.13 -22.98 -16.61
N ARG A 19 8.47 -24.26 -16.65
CA ARG A 19 7.79 -25.29 -15.83
C ARG A 19 7.96 -24.99 -14.34
N PHE A 20 9.15 -24.65 -13.90
CA PHE A 20 9.40 -24.25 -12.51
C PHE A 20 8.55 -23.02 -12.11
N LEU A 21 8.54 -21.94 -12.91
CA LEU A 21 7.76 -20.76 -12.62
C LEU A 21 6.25 -21.00 -12.58
N ASN A 22 5.75 -21.95 -13.38
CA ASN A 22 4.33 -22.27 -13.47
C ASN A 22 3.91 -23.42 -12.53
N ASP A 23 4.82 -23.97 -11.74
CA ASP A 23 4.49 -25.05 -10.80
C ASP A 23 3.58 -24.52 -9.69
N SER A 24 2.32 -25.01 -9.69
CA SER A 24 1.29 -24.61 -8.73
C SER A 24 1.56 -25.10 -7.30
N ARG A 25 2.46 -26.07 -7.12
CA ARG A 25 2.87 -26.63 -5.82
C ARG A 25 3.85 -25.72 -5.08
N ILE A 26 4.50 -24.80 -5.76
CA ILE A 26 5.47 -23.88 -5.14
C ILE A 26 4.71 -22.77 -4.39
N ASN A 27 5.00 -22.64 -3.12
CA ASN A 27 4.51 -21.54 -2.31
C ASN A 27 5.32 -20.28 -2.54
N TRP A 28 5.03 -19.58 -3.63
CA TRP A 28 5.75 -18.34 -4.03
C TRP A 28 5.70 -17.26 -2.95
N LEU A 29 4.59 -17.14 -2.22
CA LEU A 29 4.49 -16.18 -1.11
C LEU A 29 5.53 -16.48 -0.03
N ARG A 30 5.65 -17.76 0.35
CA ARG A 30 6.65 -18.21 1.33
C ARG A 30 8.06 -18.02 0.80
N PHE A 31 8.31 -18.43 -0.43
CA PHE A 31 9.63 -18.33 -1.07
C PHE A 31 10.14 -16.89 -1.10
N THR A 32 9.33 -15.94 -1.64
CA THR A 32 9.73 -14.55 -1.74
C THR A 32 9.93 -13.90 -0.37
N THR A 33 9.06 -14.21 0.60
CA THR A 33 9.17 -13.66 1.96
C THR A 33 10.43 -14.16 2.67
N LEU A 34 10.76 -15.45 2.57
CA LEU A 34 11.99 -16.02 3.16
C LEU A 34 13.23 -15.50 2.46
N LEU A 35 13.24 -15.45 1.12
CA LEU A 35 14.35 -14.91 0.34
C LEU A 35 14.63 -13.45 0.74
N ALA A 36 13.60 -12.63 0.86
CA ALA A 36 13.75 -11.25 1.30
C ALA A 36 14.35 -11.18 2.71
N LEU A 37 13.88 -12.02 3.65
CA LEU A 37 14.43 -12.05 5.01
C LEU A 37 15.92 -12.42 5.00
N THR A 38 16.32 -13.43 4.23
CA THR A 38 17.74 -13.84 4.10
C THR A 38 18.57 -12.69 3.53
N VAL A 39 18.10 -12.06 2.45
CA VAL A 39 18.80 -10.92 1.82
C VAL A 39 18.94 -9.75 2.80
N ILE A 40 17.89 -9.41 3.54
CA ILE A 40 17.93 -8.33 4.52
C ILE A 40 18.94 -8.66 5.62
N ARG A 41 18.81 -9.81 6.26
CA ARG A 41 19.64 -10.22 7.39
C ARG A 41 21.14 -10.37 7.01
N ASP A 42 21.41 -10.98 5.87
CA ASP A 42 22.77 -11.36 5.51
C ASP A 42 23.54 -10.24 4.79
N PHE A 43 22.83 -9.32 4.12
CA PHE A 43 23.46 -8.27 3.30
C PHE A 43 23.16 -6.84 3.73
N PHE A 44 21.97 -6.55 4.27
CA PHE A 44 21.58 -5.18 4.60
C PHE A 44 21.73 -4.85 6.08
N ASP A 45 21.34 -5.73 6.98
CA ASP A 45 21.43 -5.49 8.43
C ASP A 45 22.88 -5.19 8.87
N PRO A 46 23.93 -5.89 8.38
CA PRO A 46 25.31 -5.58 8.73
C PRO A 46 25.78 -4.18 8.30
N LEU A 47 25.15 -3.62 7.24
CA LEU A 47 25.45 -2.30 6.69
C LEU A 47 24.54 -1.19 7.24
N THR A 48 23.50 -1.57 7.99
CA THR A 48 22.50 -0.63 8.51
C THR A 48 22.96 -0.03 9.82
N SER A 49 22.95 1.30 9.92
CA SER A 49 23.24 2.01 11.17
C SER A 49 22.14 1.78 12.20
N LYS A 50 22.50 1.67 13.50
CA LYS A 50 21.55 1.53 14.62
C LYS A 50 20.55 2.68 14.73
N ASP A 51 20.88 3.84 14.16
CA ASP A 51 20.00 5.01 14.12
C ASP A 51 18.92 4.92 13.02
N ARG A 52 19.04 3.98 12.12
CA ARG A 52 18.05 3.75 11.07
C ARG A 52 16.88 2.94 11.63
N LYS A 53 15.70 3.28 11.14
CA LYS A 53 14.47 2.57 11.51
C LYS A 53 13.96 1.82 10.31
N ASP A 54 13.87 0.52 10.44
CA ASP A 54 13.30 -0.33 9.44
C ASP A 54 11.81 -0.08 9.28
N VAL A 55 11.38 -0.05 8.04
CA VAL A 55 9.99 0.20 7.69
C VAL A 55 9.49 -0.86 6.70
N LEU A 56 8.24 -1.23 6.84
CA LEU A 56 7.50 -1.97 5.82
C LEU A 56 6.72 -0.96 4.97
N ILE A 57 6.81 -1.10 3.66
CA ILE A 57 6.19 -0.17 2.70
C ILE A 57 5.16 -0.94 1.88
N ILE A 58 3.93 -0.42 1.85
CA ILE A 58 2.85 -0.96 1.03
C ILE A 58 2.58 0.01 -0.11
N ASP A 59 2.57 -0.55 -1.31
CA ASP A 59 2.25 0.19 -2.53
C ASP A 59 1.49 -0.69 -3.51
N ASP A 60 0.66 -0.08 -4.36
CA ASP A 60 0.01 -0.79 -5.42
C ASP A 60 0.31 -0.17 -6.78
N SER A 61 0.35 -1.00 -7.80
CA SER A 61 0.60 -0.57 -9.17
C SER A 61 -0.28 -1.32 -10.15
N LEU A 62 -0.60 -0.67 -11.26
CA LEU A 62 -1.28 -1.33 -12.36
C LEU A 62 -0.34 -2.32 -13.06
N TYR A 63 -0.83 -3.54 -13.29
CA TYR A 63 -0.17 -4.56 -14.07
C TYR A 63 -1.02 -4.92 -15.28
N GLU A 64 -0.76 -4.27 -16.41
CA GLU A 64 -1.51 -4.50 -17.66
C GLU A 64 -1.17 -5.83 -18.31
N ARG A 65 -2.15 -6.46 -18.97
CA ARG A 65 -2.01 -7.73 -19.69
C ARG A 65 -2.66 -7.66 -21.07
N ALA A 66 -1.83 -7.66 -22.10
CA ALA A 66 -2.31 -7.71 -23.49
C ALA A 66 -3.09 -9.03 -23.76
N GLY A 67 -2.57 -10.16 -23.28
CA GLY A 67 -3.20 -11.48 -23.45
C GLY A 67 -4.27 -11.78 -22.38
N TYR A 68 -5.08 -10.81 -21.99
CA TYR A 68 -6.02 -10.93 -20.89
C TYR A 68 -7.04 -12.05 -21.04
N LYS A 69 -7.50 -12.36 -22.26
CA LYS A 69 -8.48 -13.44 -22.53
C LYS A 69 -7.99 -14.82 -22.10
N LYS A 70 -6.67 -15.08 -22.19
CA LYS A 70 -6.03 -16.34 -21.78
C LYS A 70 -5.44 -16.26 -20.36
N THR A 71 -5.55 -15.11 -19.70
CA THR A 71 -4.99 -14.90 -18.36
C THR A 71 -6.08 -15.06 -17.32
N GLN A 72 -5.89 -16.00 -16.40
CA GLN A 72 -6.86 -16.25 -15.34
C GLN A 72 -6.95 -15.05 -14.40
N LEU A 73 -8.17 -14.75 -13.93
CA LEU A 73 -8.49 -13.64 -13.02
C LEU A 73 -8.20 -12.25 -13.58
N ALA A 74 -7.87 -12.10 -14.87
CA ALA A 74 -7.72 -10.78 -15.45
C ALA A 74 -9.01 -9.98 -15.35
N SER A 75 -8.89 -8.72 -14.93
CA SER A 75 -10.03 -7.86 -14.62
C SER A 75 -9.87 -6.48 -15.24
N ARG A 76 -10.96 -5.74 -15.36
CA ARG A 76 -10.91 -4.30 -15.61
C ARG A 76 -10.45 -3.61 -14.34
N VAL A 77 -9.33 -2.89 -14.42
CA VAL A 77 -8.72 -2.16 -13.31
C VAL A 77 -8.67 -0.69 -13.66
N PHE A 78 -9.12 0.16 -12.77
CA PHE A 78 -9.08 1.60 -12.98
C PHE A 78 -7.66 2.14 -12.82
N ASP A 79 -7.15 2.83 -13.84
CA ASP A 79 -5.86 3.52 -13.80
C ASP A 79 -6.06 4.98 -13.43
N HIS A 80 -5.67 5.34 -12.22
CA HIS A 80 -5.78 6.71 -11.72
C HIS A 80 -4.88 7.73 -12.43
N VAL A 81 -3.89 7.27 -13.20
CA VAL A 81 -3.00 8.16 -13.97
C VAL A 81 -3.65 8.57 -15.29
N SER A 82 -4.16 7.59 -16.04
CA SER A 82 -4.82 7.85 -17.33
C SER A 82 -6.33 8.10 -17.19
N MET A 83 -6.90 7.96 -15.97
CA MET A 83 -8.33 8.06 -15.68
C MET A 83 -9.19 7.13 -16.55
N LYS A 84 -8.67 5.95 -16.90
CA LYS A 84 -9.32 4.95 -17.78
C LYS A 84 -9.23 3.56 -17.17
N PHE A 85 -10.17 2.70 -17.54
CA PHE A 85 -10.06 1.28 -17.23
C PHE A 85 -9.04 0.59 -18.12
N LYS A 86 -8.16 -0.18 -17.51
CA LYS A 86 -7.15 -1.02 -18.16
C LYS A 86 -7.45 -2.49 -17.88
N LYS A 87 -6.88 -3.38 -18.69
CA LYS A 87 -7.07 -4.83 -18.58
C LYS A 87 -5.87 -5.46 -17.89
N GLY A 88 -6.09 -6.17 -16.78
CA GLY A 88 -5.00 -6.76 -16.02
C GLY A 88 -5.30 -6.94 -14.55
N PHE A 89 -4.39 -6.48 -13.71
CA PHE A 89 -4.42 -6.64 -12.25
C PHE A 89 -3.96 -5.38 -11.55
N ARG A 90 -4.30 -5.30 -10.28
CA ARG A 90 -3.64 -4.45 -9.31
C ARG A 90 -2.54 -5.25 -8.61
N LEU A 91 -1.29 -4.90 -8.78
CA LEU A 91 -0.18 -5.54 -8.09
C LEU A 91 0.06 -4.84 -6.76
N LEU A 92 -0.43 -5.45 -5.69
CA LEU A 92 -0.16 -5.01 -4.32
C LEU A 92 1.17 -5.58 -3.85
N LYS A 93 2.08 -4.73 -3.40
CA LYS A 93 3.42 -5.09 -2.95
C LYS A 93 3.64 -4.69 -1.51
N LEU A 94 4.30 -5.56 -0.77
CA LEU A 94 4.91 -5.27 0.51
C LEU A 94 6.43 -5.32 0.33
N GLY A 95 7.12 -4.25 0.69
CA GLY A 95 8.57 -4.18 0.69
C GLY A 95 9.11 -3.77 2.05
N TRP A 96 10.38 -4.03 2.29
CA TRP A 96 11.14 -3.56 3.43
C TRP A 96 12.13 -2.47 2.99
N SER A 97 12.43 -1.55 3.88
CA SER A 97 13.46 -0.54 3.66
C SER A 97 14.08 -0.08 4.98
N ASP A 98 15.38 0.17 4.95
CA ASP A 98 16.16 0.87 5.99
C ASP A 98 16.22 2.40 5.78
N GLY A 99 15.52 2.91 4.77
CA GLY A 99 15.52 4.32 4.35
C GLY A 99 16.48 4.65 3.21
N ASN A 100 17.37 3.74 2.81
CA ASN A 100 18.27 3.88 1.65
C ASN A 100 18.05 2.77 0.64
N SER A 101 17.84 1.54 1.12
CA SER A 101 17.63 0.35 0.30
C SER A 101 16.17 -0.05 0.30
N PHE A 102 15.74 -0.76 -0.74
CA PHE A 102 14.40 -1.32 -0.83
C PHE A 102 14.45 -2.78 -1.27
N VAL A 103 13.86 -3.66 -0.46
CA VAL A 103 13.76 -5.10 -0.74
C VAL A 103 12.30 -5.50 -0.85
N PRO A 104 11.83 -6.02 -2.00
CA PRO A 104 10.49 -6.58 -2.11
C PRO A 104 10.36 -7.82 -1.21
N VAL A 105 9.36 -7.82 -0.33
CA VAL A 105 9.13 -8.93 0.63
C VAL A 105 8.13 -9.93 0.06
N ASN A 106 6.94 -9.46 -0.26
CA ASN A 106 5.90 -10.28 -0.87
C ASN A 106 4.89 -9.44 -1.65
N SER A 107 3.99 -10.11 -2.38
CA SER A 107 3.02 -9.42 -3.21
C SER A 107 1.79 -10.26 -3.49
N CYS A 108 0.72 -9.58 -3.92
CA CYS A 108 -0.50 -10.20 -4.43
C CYS A 108 -0.99 -9.46 -5.68
N LEU A 109 -1.33 -10.22 -6.71
CA LEU A 109 -2.09 -9.70 -7.85
C LEU A 109 -3.58 -9.70 -7.47
N LEU A 110 -4.14 -8.52 -7.31
CA LEU A 110 -5.56 -8.33 -7.00
C LEU A 110 -6.39 -8.32 -8.27
N ALA A 111 -7.51 -9.01 -8.23
CA ALA A 111 -8.52 -9.08 -9.28
C ALA A 111 -9.87 -8.61 -8.73
N SER A 112 -10.78 -8.24 -9.60
CA SER A 112 -12.14 -7.88 -9.19
C SER A 112 -12.94 -9.12 -8.82
N SER A 113 -13.61 -9.08 -7.67
CA SER A 113 -14.63 -10.07 -7.31
C SER A 113 -15.96 -9.82 -8.03
N HIS A 114 -16.16 -8.64 -8.62
CA HIS A 114 -17.37 -8.29 -9.34
C HIS A 114 -17.33 -8.88 -10.76
N GLU A 115 -18.30 -9.72 -11.11
CA GLU A 115 -18.37 -10.44 -12.38
C GLU A 115 -18.29 -9.53 -13.61
N GLY A 116 -18.98 -8.39 -13.62
CA GLY A 116 -18.96 -7.43 -14.71
C GLY A 116 -17.58 -6.81 -15.02
N ASN A 117 -16.63 -6.94 -14.10
CA ASN A 117 -15.26 -6.50 -14.27
C ASN A 117 -14.31 -7.64 -14.63
N GLN A 118 -14.76 -8.88 -14.54
CA GLN A 118 -13.97 -10.04 -14.88
C GLN A 118 -13.94 -10.23 -16.40
N ILE A 119 -12.76 -10.30 -16.98
CA ILE A 119 -12.57 -10.38 -18.44
C ILE A 119 -11.69 -11.55 -18.87
N GLY A 120 -11.03 -12.19 -17.92
CA GLY A 120 -10.20 -13.37 -18.13
C GLY A 120 -10.94 -14.66 -17.85
N ASN A 121 -10.23 -15.77 -17.97
CA ASN A 121 -10.76 -17.08 -17.61
C ASN A 121 -10.81 -17.26 -16.08
N PHE A 122 -11.91 -17.77 -15.56
CA PHE A 122 -12.13 -18.07 -14.14
C PHE A 122 -12.35 -19.58 -13.96
N ALA A 123 -11.25 -20.31 -13.85
CA ALA A 123 -11.35 -21.74 -13.53
C ALA A 123 -11.54 -21.94 -12.02
N GLU A 124 -12.43 -22.81 -11.64
CA GLU A 124 -12.56 -23.26 -10.26
C GLU A 124 -11.36 -24.13 -9.86
N LEU A 125 -10.82 -23.88 -8.70
CA LEU A 125 -9.75 -24.67 -8.10
C LEU A 125 -10.10 -25.07 -6.67
N ASP A 126 -9.61 -26.22 -6.24
CA ASP A 126 -9.68 -26.61 -4.84
C ASP A 126 -9.10 -25.51 -3.94
N ARG A 127 -9.96 -24.92 -3.12
CA ARG A 127 -9.60 -23.82 -2.20
C ARG A 127 -8.53 -24.22 -1.17
N ARG A 128 -8.34 -25.51 -0.91
CA ARG A 128 -7.31 -26.03 0.00
C ARG A 128 -5.92 -26.02 -0.64
N SER A 129 -5.84 -26.09 -1.96
CA SER A 129 -4.58 -26.04 -2.70
C SER A 129 -3.90 -24.67 -2.57
N LEU A 130 -2.60 -24.61 -2.79
CA LEU A 130 -1.85 -23.33 -2.79
C LEU A 130 -2.37 -22.39 -3.88
N ALA A 131 -2.67 -22.90 -5.05
CA ALA A 131 -3.23 -22.12 -6.16
C ALA A 131 -4.62 -21.58 -5.80
N GLY A 132 -5.50 -22.41 -5.18
CA GLY A 132 -6.82 -21.98 -4.70
C GLY A 132 -6.73 -20.90 -3.63
N LYS A 133 -5.84 -21.05 -2.64
CA LYS A 133 -5.59 -20.03 -1.60
C LYS A 133 -5.12 -18.70 -2.20
N ARG A 134 -4.23 -18.73 -3.20
CA ARG A 134 -3.75 -17.51 -3.90
C ARG A 134 -4.88 -16.83 -4.67
N ARG A 135 -5.76 -17.58 -5.32
CA ARG A 135 -6.93 -17.02 -6.03
C ARG A 135 -7.93 -16.41 -5.09
N THR A 136 -8.22 -17.07 -3.97
CA THR A 136 -9.08 -16.51 -2.92
C THR A 136 -8.49 -15.19 -2.41
N MET A 137 -7.18 -15.13 -2.19
CA MET A 137 -6.51 -13.89 -1.79
C MET A 137 -6.60 -12.81 -2.87
N ALA A 138 -6.47 -13.16 -4.15
CA ALA A 138 -6.59 -12.23 -5.28
C ALA A 138 -7.96 -11.57 -5.37
N LEU A 139 -9.02 -12.26 -4.97
CA LEU A 139 -10.40 -11.76 -4.97
C LEU A 139 -10.81 -11.11 -3.64
N THR A 140 -9.91 -11.06 -2.65
CA THR A 140 -10.17 -10.42 -1.35
C THR A 140 -9.93 -8.90 -1.47
N LYS A 141 -10.65 -8.09 -0.69
CA LYS A 141 -10.47 -6.63 -0.64
C LYS A 141 -9.02 -6.26 -0.27
N ALA A 142 -8.47 -5.24 -0.92
CA ALA A 142 -7.07 -4.84 -0.75
C ALA A 142 -6.66 -4.58 0.73
N PRO A 143 -7.45 -3.90 1.58
CA PRO A 143 -7.10 -3.71 2.99
C PRO A 143 -6.90 -5.03 3.75
N ASP A 144 -7.74 -6.03 3.50
CA ASP A 144 -7.63 -7.33 4.15
C ASP A 144 -6.41 -8.12 3.65
N VAL A 145 -6.08 -7.96 2.35
CA VAL A 145 -4.87 -8.57 1.77
C VAL A 145 -3.61 -7.94 2.37
N ILE A 146 -3.58 -6.62 2.57
CA ILE A 146 -2.49 -5.92 3.25
C ILE A 146 -2.24 -6.55 4.63
N LEU A 147 -3.29 -6.71 5.43
CA LEU A 147 -3.19 -7.30 6.76
C LEU A 147 -2.69 -8.75 6.72
N LYS A 148 -3.09 -9.52 5.71
CA LYS A 148 -2.58 -10.89 5.51
C LYS A 148 -1.09 -10.90 5.14
N LEU A 149 -0.66 -10.03 4.22
CA LEU A 149 0.74 -9.92 3.80
C LEU A 149 1.64 -9.48 4.95
N LEU A 150 1.21 -8.49 5.75
CA LEU A 150 1.91 -8.01 6.95
C LEU A 150 2.05 -9.12 7.99
N ARG A 151 0.93 -9.77 8.39
CA ARG A 151 0.97 -10.88 9.36
C ARG A 151 1.92 -11.98 8.92
N TYR A 152 1.92 -12.29 7.63
CA TYR A 152 2.79 -13.32 7.10
C TYR A 152 4.27 -12.90 7.17
N ALA A 153 4.61 -11.67 6.81
CA ALA A 153 5.96 -11.16 6.93
C ALA A 153 6.47 -11.17 8.37
N ILE A 154 5.66 -10.68 9.32
CA ILE A 154 5.99 -10.68 10.76
C ILE A 154 6.17 -12.12 11.26
N LYS A 155 5.26 -13.05 10.90
CA LYS A 155 5.35 -14.46 11.28
C LYS A 155 6.63 -15.13 10.80
N VAL A 156 7.15 -14.73 9.64
CA VAL A 156 8.39 -15.25 9.06
C VAL A 156 9.63 -14.66 9.73
N GLY A 157 9.50 -13.54 10.44
CA GLY A 157 10.58 -12.90 11.21
C GLY A 157 11.03 -11.54 10.67
N HIS A 158 10.31 -10.95 9.71
CA HIS A 158 10.60 -9.58 9.32
C HIS A 158 10.29 -8.61 10.46
N ASN A 159 11.29 -7.85 10.87
CA ASN A 159 11.16 -6.79 11.85
C ASN A 159 11.04 -5.44 11.16
N ALA A 160 10.13 -4.61 11.65
CA ALA A 160 10.02 -3.21 11.29
C ALA A 160 9.34 -2.46 12.42
N ARG A 161 9.63 -1.17 12.55
CA ARG A 161 8.93 -0.32 13.52
C ARG A 161 7.68 0.30 12.92
N TYR A 162 7.73 0.64 11.64
CA TYR A 162 6.66 1.37 10.96
C TYR A 162 6.17 0.66 9.71
N VAL A 163 4.87 0.84 9.42
CA VAL A 163 4.26 0.51 8.13
C VAL A 163 3.90 1.82 7.42
N LEU A 164 4.35 1.98 6.19
CA LEU A 164 4.13 3.17 5.38
C LEU A 164 3.25 2.84 4.18
N PHE A 165 2.22 3.64 3.94
CA PHE A 165 1.36 3.52 2.75
C PHE A 165 0.70 4.87 2.40
N ASP A 166 0.04 4.93 1.26
CA ASP A 166 -0.66 6.11 0.80
C ASP A 166 -2.05 6.26 1.42
N SER A 167 -2.79 7.28 0.98
CA SER A 167 -4.14 7.57 1.49
C SER A 167 -5.18 6.52 1.10
N TRP A 168 -4.89 5.68 0.12
CA TRP A 168 -5.84 4.69 -0.38
C TRP A 168 -6.13 3.60 0.65
N PHE A 169 -5.12 3.23 1.45
CA PHE A 169 -5.22 2.21 2.48
C PHE A 169 -5.39 2.77 3.90
N SER A 170 -5.38 4.10 4.04
CA SER A 170 -5.42 4.80 5.33
C SER A 170 -6.84 4.89 5.89
N THR A 171 -7.42 3.73 6.22
CA THR A 171 -8.71 3.66 6.91
C THR A 171 -8.50 3.46 8.42
N PRO A 172 -9.41 3.95 9.30
CA PRO A 172 -9.31 3.70 10.74
C PRO A 172 -9.14 2.23 11.08
N HIS A 173 -9.91 1.35 10.45
CA HIS A 173 -9.80 -0.10 10.63
C HIS A 173 -8.39 -0.63 10.33
N THR A 174 -7.80 -0.24 9.19
CA THR A 174 -6.45 -0.66 8.82
C THR A 174 -5.41 -0.21 9.85
N LEU A 175 -5.50 1.06 10.31
CA LEU A 175 -4.58 1.63 11.29
C LEU A 175 -4.65 0.89 12.63
N VAL A 176 -5.87 0.62 13.13
CA VAL A 176 -6.09 -0.13 14.37
C VAL A 176 -5.52 -1.54 14.25
N LYS A 177 -5.83 -2.26 13.15
CA LYS A 177 -5.36 -3.64 12.95
C LYS A 177 -3.85 -3.75 12.81
N ILE A 178 -3.17 -2.75 12.24
CA ILE A 178 -1.70 -2.70 12.19
C ILE A 178 -1.13 -2.45 13.59
N LYS A 179 -1.74 -1.56 14.36
CA LYS A 179 -1.30 -1.30 15.75
C LYS A 179 -1.45 -2.54 16.65
N GLU A 180 -2.52 -3.33 16.47
CA GLU A 180 -2.71 -4.62 17.14
C GLU A 180 -1.60 -5.65 16.80
N MET A 181 -0.94 -5.52 15.67
CA MET A 181 0.22 -6.33 15.28
C MET A 181 1.54 -5.85 15.93
N GLY A 182 1.51 -4.81 16.74
CA GLY A 182 2.70 -4.22 17.37
C GLY A 182 3.47 -3.25 16.46
N LEU A 183 2.92 -2.86 15.32
CA LEU A 183 3.54 -1.93 14.38
C LEU A 183 2.90 -0.55 14.45
N ASP A 184 3.70 0.48 14.25
CA ASP A 184 3.19 1.83 14.06
C ASP A 184 3.00 2.14 12.56
N THR A 185 2.04 2.99 12.28
CA THR A 185 1.73 3.40 10.90
C THR A 185 2.11 4.85 10.68
N ILE A 186 2.67 5.16 9.50
CA ILE A 186 2.79 6.53 8.98
C ILE A 186 2.18 6.52 7.58
N ALA A 187 1.05 7.22 7.41
CA ALA A 187 0.29 7.20 6.16
C ALA A 187 -0.23 8.59 5.79
N MET A 188 -0.54 8.77 4.51
CA MET A 188 -1.31 9.94 4.08
C MET A 188 -2.79 9.74 4.41
N VAL A 189 -3.45 10.79 4.90
CA VAL A 189 -4.89 10.76 5.21
C VAL A 189 -5.70 11.06 3.96
N LYS A 190 -6.73 10.28 3.71
CA LYS A 190 -7.72 10.58 2.67
C LYS A 190 -8.64 11.73 3.15
N LEU A 191 -8.64 12.83 2.41
CA LEU A 191 -9.44 14.03 2.73
C LEU A 191 -10.91 13.85 2.29
N CYS A 192 -11.65 12.96 2.95
CA CYS A 192 -13.05 12.70 2.65
C CYS A 192 -13.95 12.88 3.90
N SER A 193 -15.25 13.07 3.70
CA SER A 193 -16.22 13.23 4.78
C SER A 193 -16.54 11.92 5.52
N ARG A 194 -16.33 10.76 4.86
CA ARG A 194 -16.71 9.45 5.40
C ARG A 194 -15.75 8.94 6.49
N ILE A 195 -14.51 9.47 6.56
CA ILE A 195 -13.52 9.08 7.57
C ILE A 195 -13.51 10.13 8.66
N SER A 196 -13.79 9.71 9.89
CA SER A 196 -13.79 10.57 11.08
C SER A 196 -12.84 10.03 12.15
N TYR A 197 -12.33 10.95 12.94
CA TYR A 197 -11.45 10.73 14.09
C TYR A 197 -12.10 11.34 15.32
N GLU A 198 -11.80 10.81 16.49
CA GLU A 198 -12.22 11.43 17.75
C GLU A 198 -11.23 12.54 18.09
N TYR A 199 -11.75 13.76 18.16
CA TYR A 199 -11.00 14.96 18.54
C TYR A 199 -11.83 15.76 19.53
N GLU A 200 -11.27 16.08 20.72
CA GLU A 200 -11.96 16.77 21.80
C GLU A 200 -13.33 16.13 22.16
N GLY A 201 -13.38 14.81 22.22
CA GLY A 201 -14.61 14.06 22.53
C GLY A 201 -15.67 14.03 21.42
N LYS A 202 -15.38 14.59 20.23
CA LYS A 202 -16.32 14.61 19.10
C LYS A 202 -15.74 13.91 17.87
N ARG A 203 -16.62 13.26 17.11
CA ARG A 203 -16.26 12.65 15.82
C ARG A 203 -16.22 13.73 14.73
N MET A 204 -15.03 13.97 14.16
CA MET A 204 -14.81 14.95 13.10
C MET A 204 -13.94 14.37 11.99
N ASN A 205 -14.23 14.76 10.74
CA ASN A 205 -13.31 14.47 9.64
C ASN A 205 -12.11 15.43 9.68
N VAL A 206 -11.05 15.08 8.96
CA VAL A 206 -9.80 15.86 9.02
C VAL A 206 -9.97 17.30 8.52
N LYS A 207 -10.91 17.58 7.59
CA LYS A 207 -11.18 18.95 7.12
C LYS A 207 -11.82 19.80 8.22
N GLN A 208 -12.76 19.23 8.99
CA GLN A 208 -13.39 19.88 10.14
C GLN A 208 -12.37 20.17 11.24
N ILE A 209 -11.52 19.17 11.57
CA ILE A 209 -10.43 19.34 12.53
C ILE A 209 -9.49 20.46 12.07
N TYR A 210 -9.09 20.46 10.79
CA TYR A 210 -8.26 21.49 10.23
C TYR A 210 -8.89 22.87 10.30
N ALA A 211 -10.17 23.01 9.96
CA ALA A 211 -10.90 24.28 10.01
C ALA A 211 -10.97 24.86 11.43
N ARG A 212 -11.22 24.01 12.45
CA ARG A 212 -11.39 24.41 13.86
C ARG A 212 -10.11 24.92 14.50
N ASN A 213 -8.94 24.51 14.04
CA ASN A 213 -7.66 24.80 14.68
C ASN A 213 -6.92 25.96 14.02
N LYS A 214 -6.17 26.74 14.84
CA LYS A 214 -5.28 27.81 14.35
C LYS A 214 -4.05 27.19 13.66
N LYS A 215 -3.76 27.65 12.44
CA LYS A 215 -2.64 27.16 11.63
C LYS A 215 -1.39 28.00 11.87
N ARG A 216 -0.22 27.37 11.74
CA ARG A 216 1.04 28.10 11.71
C ARG A 216 1.09 28.98 10.46
N ARG A 217 1.41 30.27 10.64
CA ARG A 217 1.47 31.27 9.57
C ARG A 217 2.86 31.29 8.90
N GLY A 218 2.99 32.07 7.84
CA GLY A 218 4.24 32.29 7.13
C GLY A 218 4.66 31.14 6.23
N ARG A 219 5.98 30.93 6.13
CA ARG A 219 6.59 29.92 5.26
C ARG A 219 6.64 28.51 5.86
N SER A 220 5.97 28.28 7.00
CA SER A 220 6.00 26.98 7.67
C SER A 220 5.54 25.86 6.73
N LYS A 221 6.32 24.78 6.66
CA LYS A 221 5.99 23.55 5.95
C LYS A 221 4.88 22.78 6.68
N TYR A 222 4.92 22.77 8.01
CA TYR A 222 3.97 22.09 8.88
C TYR A 222 2.95 23.10 9.40
N LEU A 223 1.70 22.96 8.97
CA LEU A 223 0.62 23.91 9.25
C LEU A 223 -0.03 23.63 10.60
N LEU A 224 -0.13 22.36 10.98
CA LEU A 224 -0.86 21.91 12.14
C LEU A 224 -0.39 20.54 12.56
N ALA A 225 -0.28 20.25 13.85
CA ALA A 225 -0.06 18.92 14.41
C ALA A 225 -1.04 18.74 15.58
N ILE A 226 -1.84 17.66 15.55
CA ILE A 226 -2.95 17.43 16.48
C ILE A 226 -3.01 15.96 16.84
N ASP A 227 -3.24 15.67 18.11
CA ASP A 227 -3.50 14.34 18.59
C ASP A 227 -4.99 14.03 18.49
N VAL A 228 -5.29 12.84 18.00
CA VAL A 228 -6.64 12.31 17.78
C VAL A 228 -6.69 10.85 18.22
N LYS A 229 -7.91 10.29 18.32
CA LYS A 229 -8.07 8.85 18.45
C LYS A 229 -8.69 8.27 17.19
N VAL A 230 -8.15 7.13 16.77
CA VAL A 230 -8.55 6.34 15.61
C VAL A 230 -9.27 5.08 16.07
N GLY A 231 -10.30 4.65 15.38
CA GLY A 231 -11.11 3.50 15.76
C GLY A 231 -12.44 3.92 16.37
N LYS A 232 -13.32 2.97 16.62
CA LYS A 232 -14.67 3.22 17.14
C LYS A 232 -14.74 3.19 18.66
N GLY A 233 -13.72 2.66 19.35
CA GLY A 233 -13.74 2.42 20.79
C GLY A 233 -14.58 1.21 21.20
N THR A 234 -14.87 0.31 20.24
CA THR A 234 -15.57 -0.97 20.49
C THR A 234 -14.56 -2.09 20.73
N ALA A 235 -15.01 -3.25 21.22
CA ALA A 235 -14.15 -4.42 21.43
C ALA A 235 -13.50 -4.88 20.10
N ASP A 236 -14.23 -4.83 18.99
CA ASP A 236 -13.73 -5.23 17.67
C ASP A 236 -12.82 -4.18 17.01
N GLU A 237 -12.99 -2.92 17.37
CA GLU A 237 -12.23 -1.79 16.82
C GLU A 237 -11.85 -0.82 17.96
N PRO A 238 -10.82 -1.17 18.76
CA PRO A 238 -10.40 -0.36 19.90
C PRO A 238 -9.92 1.02 19.47
N SER A 239 -9.98 1.97 20.37
CA SER A 239 -9.50 3.33 20.12
C SER A 239 -7.98 3.38 20.30
N VAL A 240 -7.28 3.87 19.26
CA VAL A 240 -5.82 3.99 19.23
C VAL A 240 -5.43 5.46 19.13
N PRO A 241 -4.49 5.96 19.97
CA PRO A 241 -3.99 7.31 19.85
C PRO A 241 -3.21 7.47 18.54
N ALA A 242 -3.36 8.63 17.90
CA ALA A 242 -2.64 8.95 16.68
C ALA A 242 -2.43 10.47 16.57
N ARG A 243 -1.42 10.87 15.83
CA ARG A 243 -1.12 12.28 15.52
C ARG A 243 -1.37 12.57 14.05
N ILE A 244 -2.20 13.58 13.78
CA ILE A 244 -2.40 14.10 12.42
C ILE A 244 -1.50 15.33 12.25
N VAL A 245 -0.71 15.32 11.17
CA VAL A 245 0.17 16.42 10.78
C VAL A 245 -0.26 16.96 9.43
N CYS A 246 -0.75 18.19 9.39
CA CYS A 246 -1.11 18.86 8.15
C CYS A 246 0.11 19.57 7.58
N VAL A 247 0.45 19.26 6.33
CA VAL A 247 1.62 19.81 5.64
C VAL A 247 1.17 20.60 4.41
N ARG A 248 1.92 21.66 4.09
CA ARG A 248 1.68 22.46 2.88
C ARG A 248 2.00 21.62 1.64
N ASN A 249 1.07 21.63 0.66
CA ASN A 249 1.35 20.97 -0.61
C ASN A 249 2.49 21.71 -1.34
N ARG A 250 3.48 20.97 -1.83
CA ARG A 250 4.65 21.55 -2.51
C ARG A 250 4.33 22.05 -3.91
N VAL A 251 3.41 21.39 -4.60
CA VAL A 251 3.02 21.74 -5.96
C VAL A 251 1.99 22.86 -5.96
N ASN A 252 0.95 22.73 -5.17
CA ASN A 252 -0.07 23.77 -5.01
C ASN A 252 -0.07 24.29 -3.58
N ARG A 253 0.56 25.44 -3.36
CA ARG A 253 0.69 26.05 -2.02
C ARG A 253 -0.63 26.49 -1.37
N LYS A 254 -1.71 26.56 -2.14
CA LYS A 254 -3.05 26.84 -1.61
C LYS A 254 -3.69 25.60 -0.97
N GLU A 255 -3.19 24.41 -1.29
CA GLU A 255 -3.64 23.14 -0.77
C GLU A 255 -2.75 22.64 0.36
N TRP A 256 -3.29 21.67 1.10
CA TRP A 256 -2.57 20.98 2.17
C TRP A 256 -2.84 19.47 2.09
N LEU A 257 -1.92 18.71 2.64
CA LEU A 257 -2.00 17.27 2.79
C LEU A 257 -1.98 16.95 4.28
N ALA A 258 -2.58 15.84 4.67
CA ALA A 258 -2.51 15.35 6.03
C ALA A 258 -1.78 14.02 6.08
N LEU A 259 -0.88 13.88 7.04
CA LEU A 259 -0.24 12.64 7.43
C LEU A 259 -0.80 12.20 8.78
N ILE A 260 -0.93 10.91 9.00
CA ILE A 260 -1.28 10.32 10.29
C ILE A 260 -0.19 9.37 10.74
N SER A 261 0.15 9.44 12.03
CA SER A 261 1.05 8.49 12.69
C SER A 261 0.37 7.92 13.92
N THR A 262 0.44 6.61 14.12
CA THR A 262 0.03 5.97 15.38
C THR A 262 1.12 6.02 16.45
N ASP A 263 2.35 6.39 16.08
CA ASP A 263 3.40 6.78 17.03
C ASP A 263 3.27 8.28 17.32
N THR A 264 2.67 8.62 18.45
CA THR A 264 2.48 10.02 18.89
C THR A 264 3.76 10.65 19.46
N SER A 265 4.82 9.88 19.67
CA SER A 265 6.13 10.41 20.10
C SER A 265 6.87 11.09 18.94
N LEU A 266 6.52 10.79 17.69
CA LEU A 266 7.12 11.41 16.54
C LEU A 266 6.74 12.89 16.43
N SER A 267 7.74 13.74 16.23
CA SER A 267 7.50 15.13 15.87
C SER A 267 6.83 15.25 14.49
N ALA A 268 6.23 16.42 14.21
CA ALA A 268 5.69 16.71 12.88
C ALA A 268 6.75 16.56 11.77
N GLU A 269 8.00 16.92 12.06
CA GLU A 269 9.13 16.78 11.15
C GLU A 269 9.54 15.32 10.96
N GLY A 270 9.54 14.52 12.04
CA GLY A 270 9.83 13.10 12.00
C GLY A 270 8.86 12.34 11.11
N SER A 271 7.56 12.56 11.29
CA SER A 271 6.50 11.97 10.47
C SER A 271 6.64 12.37 8.98
N GLY A 272 6.93 13.65 8.72
CA GLY A 272 7.10 14.15 7.37
C GLY A 272 8.36 13.62 6.65
N ARG A 273 9.47 13.43 7.38
CA ARG A 273 10.71 12.86 6.83
C ARG A 273 10.53 11.38 6.49
N ALA A 274 9.95 10.61 7.40
CA ALA A 274 9.68 9.20 7.18
C ALA A 274 8.79 8.97 5.95
N TYR A 275 7.70 9.74 5.84
CA TYR A 275 6.81 9.64 4.69
C TYR A 275 7.47 10.06 3.36
N HIS A 276 8.32 11.07 3.38
CA HIS A 276 9.02 11.53 2.18
C HIS A 276 10.00 10.45 1.63
N ARG A 277 10.70 9.73 2.52
CA ARG A 277 11.57 8.62 2.13
C ARG A 277 10.80 7.51 1.42
N ARG A 278 9.57 7.18 1.85
CA ARG A 278 8.71 6.23 1.12
C ARG A 278 8.57 6.60 -0.35
N ASN A 279 8.28 7.87 -0.63
CA ASN A 279 8.04 8.31 -2.00
C ASN A 279 9.27 8.18 -2.91
N LEU A 280 10.47 8.37 -2.36
CA LEU A 280 11.72 8.17 -3.10
C LEU A 280 11.97 6.68 -3.43
N LEU A 281 11.59 5.79 -2.53
CA LEU A 281 11.82 4.34 -2.67
C LEU A 281 10.77 3.65 -3.56
N CYS A 282 9.53 4.16 -3.57
CA CYS A 282 8.46 3.60 -4.40
C CYS A 282 8.45 4.14 -5.84
N SER A 283 9.24 5.17 -6.15
CA SER A 283 9.33 5.70 -7.52
C SER A 283 10.23 4.81 -8.38
N TYR A 284 9.66 3.83 -9.06
CA TYR A 284 10.35 3.15 -10.13
C TYR A 284 10.57 4.09 -11.32
N PRO A 285 11.75 4.10 -11.95
CA PRO A 285 11.93 4.79 -13.22
C PRO A 285 11.02 4.12 -14.25
N ARG A 286 9.97 4.83 -14.68
CA ARG A 286 9.24 4.45 -15.89
C ARG A 286 10.17 4.69 -17.08
N ASN A 287 10.30 3.70 -17.97
CA ASN A 287 11.05 3.78 -19.20
C ASN A 287 10.75 5.11 -19.90
N GLY A 288 11.74 6.00 -20.02
CA GLY A 288 11.59 7.29 -20.69
C GLY A 288 12.19 8.51 -19.97
N GLY A 289 13.09 8.33 -19.01
CA GLY A 289 14.01 9.42 -18.61
C GLY A 289 13.42 10.67 -17.93
N ARG A 290 12.14 10.69 -17.55
CA ARG A 290 11.57 11.75 -16.71
C ARG A 290 11.15 11.18 -15.37
N TYR A 291 11.72 11.71 -14.31
CA TYR A 291 11.32 11.47 -12.93
C TYR A 291 9.88 11.98 -12.76
N VAL A 292 8.90 11.10 -12.92
CA VAL A 292 7.53 11.39 -12.49
C VAL A 292 7.44 10.80 -11.08
N PRO A 293 7.34 11.63 -10.02
CA PRO A 293 7.07 11.11 -8.70
C PRO A 293 5.80 10.26 -8.79
N ALA A 294 5.76 9.12 -8.11
CA ALA A 294 4.59 8.22 -8.05
C ALA A 294 3.33 8.91 -7.48
N PHE A 295 3.45 10.15 -7.10
CA PHE A 295 2.42 11.10 -6.70
C PHE A 295 2.44 12.33 -7.61
N SER A 296 1.90 12.20 -8.82
CA SER A 296 1.10 13.29 -9.31
C SER A 296 -0.16 13.31 -8.41
N VAL A 297 -0.13 14.16 -7.40
CA VAL A 297 -1.34 14.58 -6.71
C VAL A 297 -2.15 15.31 -7.78
N HIS A 298 -2.99 14.58 -8.49
CA HIS A 298 -4.04 15.24 -9.24
C HIS A 298 -4.91 15.94 -8.21
N PRO A 299 -5.13 17.25 -8.34
CA PRO A 299 -6.05 17.95 -7.48
C PRO A 299 -7.39 17.23 -7.61
N TYR A 300 -7.86 16.69 -6.50
CA TYR A 300 -9.22 16.21 -6.38
C TYR A 300 -10.11 17.44 -6.59
N ARG A 301 -10.67 17.59 -7.79
CA ARG A 301 -11.74 18.55 -8.00
C ARG A 301 -12.90 18.15 -7.10
N SER A 302 -13.20 19.02 -6.19
CA SER A 302 -14.34 18.93 -5.29
C SER A 302 -15.62 19.34 -6.04
N ASP A 303 -16.00 18.56 -7.04
CA ASP A 303 -17.34 18.66 -7.60
C ASP A 303 -18.07 17.37 -7.22
N ASP A 304 -19.03 17.53 -6.33
CA ASP A 304 -20.17 16.66 -6.00
C ASP A 304 -19.93 15.20 -5.60
N GLY A 305 -18.86 14.86 -4.93
CA GLY A 305 -18.80 13.64 -4.12
C GLY A 305 -18.88 12.30 -4.86
N LYS A 306 -18.92 12.29 -6.18
CA LYS A 306 -19.04 11.07 -7.00
C LYS A 306 -17.83 10.91 -7.91
N HIS A 307 -16.82 10.22 -7.42
CA HIS A 307 -15.78 9.68 -8.29
C HIS A 307 -16.35 8.46 -9.03
N PRO A 308 -16.19 8.33 -10.37
CA PRO A 308 -16.70 7.17 -11.12
C PRO A 308 -16.23 5.82 -10.59
N ALA A 309 -15.06 5.76 -9.96
CA ALA A 309 -14.55 4.56 -9.31
C ALA A 309 -15.24 4.25 -7.98
N ASP A 310 -15.66 5.27 -7.23
CA ASP A 310 -16.40 5.09 -5.98
C ASP A 310 -17.83 4.62 -6.25
N ALA A 311 -18.42 5.03 -7.36
CA ALA A 311 -19.76 4.57 -7.77
C ALA A 311 -19.78 3.08 -8.15
N ALA A 312 -18.70 2.55 -8.75
CA ALA A 312 -18.59 1.13 -9.09
C ALA A 312 -18.26 0.24 -7.87
N TYR A 313 -17.67 0.80 -6.80
CA TYR A 313 -17.22 0.03 -5.63
C TYR A 313 -18.19 0.07 -4.45
N ILE A 314 -19.17 1.03 -4.44
CA ILE A 314 -19.98 1.34 -3.26
C ILE A 314 -21.48 1.09 -3.48
N ARG A 315 -21.94 0.79 -4.71
CA ARG A 315 -23.38 0.72 -4.98
C ARG A 315 -24.09 -0.59 -4.66
N ARG A 316 -23.52 -1.54 -3.93
CA ARG A 316 -24.26 -2.76 -3.53
C ARG A 316 -23.84 -3.38 -2.20
N ASP A 317 -23.71 -2.59 -1.14
CA ASP A 317 -23.74 -3.15 0.22
C ASP A 317 -24.97 -2.62 1.00
N GLY A 318 -26.10 -2.44 0.32
CA GLY A 318 -27.34 -2.03 0.92
C GLY A 318 -28.54 -2.51 0.10
N GLU A 319 -28.77 -3.81 0.11
CA GLU A 319 -30.05 -4.52 0.06
C GLU A 319 -29.81 -5.94 0.53
#